data_efdb7e288ed84e1548443cee0761721f
#
_entry.id   efdb7e288ed84e1548443cee0761721f
#
_cell.length_a   1.000
_cell.length_b   1.000
_cell.length_c   1.000
_cell.angle_alpha   90.00
_cell.angle_beta   90.00
_cell.angle_gamma   90.00
#
_symmetry.space_group_name_H-M   'P 1'
#
loop_
_entity.id
_entity.type
_entity.pdbx_description
1 polymer ?
#
loop_
_entity_poly.entity_id
_entity_poly.type
_entity_poly.pdbx_seq_one_letter_code
_entity_poly.pdbx_strand_id
1 'polypeptide(L)'
;MLNSLKQVTYGDEMMEAVADAMPLPVVVVGRDERIMAANAPARQLFSEAMVGRHYITVLRQPMLLDAIENVLRLSEPAETVYRITESQRELVYDVVVRPVTVADFACVTVAFEDKTELNEAGQMRRDFVANVSHELRTPLTAVLGFIETLLGPASEDDVARKRFLEIMSREAQRMNRIVGDLLSLSRVEAERRVRPTDQVDIPAVLRSVTSSLHPVAEAQGVDLILEGADGTEEVPGDHDQLTQVFTNLIENAIKYGGRNKEVHVCLTSHTVEPTMRSSAIRVDISDQGEGIATQHIPRLTERFYRVDSHRSREMGGTGLGLAIVKHILNRHRGRLRVESHVGQGSCFSVILPYE
;
A
#
# COMPACT_ATOMS: atom_id res chain seq x y z
N MET A 1 18.91 59.00 -6.45
CA MET A 1 17.92 58.36 -5.52
C MET A 1 16.71 57.75 -6.26
N LEU A 2 16.01 58.43 -7.16
CA LEU A 2 14.85 57.85 -7.89
C LEU A 2 15.21 56.71 -8.85
N ASN A 3 16.40 56.68 -9.46
CA ASN A 3 16.85 55.61 -10.33
C ASN A 3 17.24 54.33 -9.58
N SER A 4 17.79 54.46 -8.37
CA SER A 4 18.16 53.29 -7.54
C SER A 4 16.89 52.56 -6.96
N LEU A 5 15.85 53.30 -6.63
CA LEU A 5 14.57 52.74 -6.17
C LEU A 5 13.84 51.98 -7.29
N LYS A 6 13.87 52.48 -8.55
CA LYS A 6 13.30 51.78 -9.72
C LYS A 6 14.05 50.52 -10.09
N GLN A 7 15.41 50.50 -9.97
CA GLN A 7 16.22 49.33 -10.28
C GLN A 7 16.00 48.20 -9.24
N VAL A 8 15.80 48.50 -7.96
CA VAL A 8 15.49 47.54 -6.91
C VAL A 8 14.12 46.88 -7.16
N THR A 9 13.10 47.71 -7.48
CA THR A 9 11.74 47.21 -7.76
C THR A 9 11.69 46.27 -8.98
N TYR A 10 12.42 46.59 -10.08
CA TYR A 10 12.49 45.74 -11.28
C TYR A 10 13.21 44.42 -11.00
N GLY A 11 14.21 44.38 -10.12
CA GLY A 11 14.93 43.16 -9.73
C GLY A 11 14.05 42.19 -8.95
N ASP A 12 13.24 42.73 -8.01
CA ASP A 12 12.36 41.91 -7.18
C ASP A 12 11.18 41.34 -7.98
N GLU A 13 10.55 42.13 -8.87
CA GLU A 13 9.50 41.68 -9.77
C GLU A 13 9.98 40.63 -10.77
N MET A 14 11.21 40.78 -11.31
CA MET A 14 11.80 39.80 -12.22
C MET A 14 12.14 38.48 -11.52
N MET A 15 12.65 38.52 -10.28
CA MET A 15 12.93 37.32 -9.48
C MET A 15 11.64 36.59 -9.11
N GLU A 16 10.59 37.31 -8.75
CA GLU A 16 9.29 36.73 -8.45
C GLU A 16 8.69 36.07 -9.71
N ALA A 17 8.74 36.74 -10.87
CA ALA A 17 8.27 36.17 -12.12
C ALA A 17 9.04 34.92 -12.57
N VAL A 18 10.36 34.90 -12.38
CA VAL A 18 11.19 33.71 -12.66
C VAL A 18 10.89 32.57 -11.69
N ALA A 19 10.71 32.87 -10.40
CA ALA A 19 10.34 31.88 -9.40
C ALA A 19 8.95 31.30 -9.70
N ASP A 20 7.98 32.12 -10.09
CA ASP A 20 6.61 31.68 -10.42
C ASP A 20 6.54 30.83 -11.70
N ALA A 21 7.52 30.94 -12.59
CA ALA A 21 7.63 30.04 -13.75
C ALA A 21 8.08 28.61 -13.39
N MET A 22 8.56 28.39 -12.16
CA MET A 22 9.00 27.08 -11.70
C MET A 22 7.82 26.29 -11.09
N PRO A 23 7.62 25.00 -11.51
CA PRO A 23 6.51 24.20 -11.01
C PRO A 23 6.73 23.67 -9.59
N LEU A 24 7.94 23.77 -9.06
CA LEU A 24 8.29 23.33 -7.71
C LEU A 24 8.33 24.53 -6.74
N PRO A 25 8.09 24.32 -5.42
CA PRO A 25 8.20 25.39 -4.44
C PRO A 25 9.62 25.98 -4.42
N VAL A 26 9.71 27.30 -4.56
CA VAL A 26 10.99 28.03 -4.51
C VAL A 26 10.87 29.22 -3.59
N VAL A 27 11.89 29.36 -2.73
CA VAL A 27 12.04 30.48 -1.80
C VAL A 27 13.38 31.16 -2.06
N VAL A 28 13.41 32.48 -2.10
CA VAL A 28 14.63 33.27 -2.23
C VAL A 28 14.90 34.00 -0.92
N VAL A 29 16.08 33.79 -0.34
CA VAL A 29 16.52 34.38 0.92
C VAL A 29 17.62 35.38 0.68
N GLY A 30 17.45 36.61 1.15
CA GLY A 30 18.45 37.66 1.07
C GLY A 30 19.59 37.53 2.06
N ARG A 31 20.64 38.34 1.87
CA ARG A 31 21.77 38.42 2.85
C ARG A 31 21.35 38.95 4.23
N ASP A 32 20.23 39.64 4.30
CA ASP A 32 19.60 40.10 5.53
C ASP A 32 18.77 39.04 6.24
N GLU A 33 18.90 37.77 5.78
CA GLU A 33 18.21 36.59 6.33
C GLU A 33 16.67 36.66 6.22
N ARG A 34 16.16 37.53 5.31
CA ARG A 34 14.73 37.64 5.03
C ARG A 34 14.37 36.97 3.72
N ILE A 35 13.15 36.45 3.67
CA ILE A 35 12.57 35.90 2.44
C ILE A 35 12.23 37.08 1.53
N MET A 36 12.90 37.15 0.39
CA MET A 36 12.73 38.20 -0.60
C MET A 36 11.63 37.88 -1.61
N ALA A 37 11.60 36.62 -2.05
CA ALA A 37 10.59 36.12 -2.98
C ALA A 37 10.23 34.67 -2.66
N ALA A 38 9.01 34.32 -3.02
CA ALA A 38 8.50 32.94 -2.93
C ALA A 38 7.44 32.76 -4.01
N ASN A 39 7.50 31.66 -4.77
CA ASN A 39 6.49 31.37 -5.78
C ASN A 39 5.18 30.85 -5.17
N ALA A 40 4.13 30.77 -5.99
CA ALA A 40 2.83 30.29 -5.56
C ALA A 40 2.85 28.91 -4.90
N PRO A 41 3.57 27.87 -5.43
CA PRO A 41 3.71 26.59 -4.73
C PRO A 41 4.38 26.70 -3.34
N ALA A 42 5.38 27.57 -3.17
CA ALA A 42 6.03 27.75 -1.87
C ALA A 42 5.11 28.48 -0.86
N ARG A 43 4.33 29.43 -1.32
CA ARG A 43 3.33 30.11 -0.47
C ARG A 43 2.25 29.14 0.01
N GLN A 44 1.78 28.26 -0.86
CA GLN A 44 0.82 27.19 -0.48
C GLN A 44 1.41 26.22 0.54
N LEU A 45 2.69 25.83 0.36
CA LEU A 45 3.35 24.87 1.24
C LEU A 45 3.64 25.42 2.63
N PHE A 46 4.00 26.71 2.74
CA PHE A 46 4.46 27.30 4.01
C PHE A 46 3.48 28.35 4.55
N SER A 47 3.28 29.45 3.85
CA SER A 47 2.38 30.54 4.24
C SER A 47 2.30 31.60 3.15
N GLU A 48 1.10 32.12 2.87
CA GLU A 48 0.90 33.24 1.95
C GLU A 48 1.70 34.50 2.37
N ALA A 49 1.84 34.75 3.67
CA ALA A 49 2.49 35.91 4.23
C ALA A 49 3.96 35.66 4.63
N MET A 50 4.72 34.93 3.81
CA MET A 50 6.12 34.59 4.14
C MET A 50 7.15 35.61 3.67
N VAL A 51 6.86 36.37 2.60
CA VAL A 51 7.78 37.37 2.06
C VAL A 51 8.02 38.50 3.08
N GLY A 52 9.25 38.94 3.25
CA GLY A 52 9.72 39.91 4.22
C GLY A 52 9.98 39.37 5.63
N ARG A 53 9.57 38.13 5.92
CA ARG A 53 9.87 37.48 7.20
C ARG A 53 11.28 36.86 7.20
N HIS A 54 11.84 36.75 8.39
CA HIS A 54 13.08 36.02 8.61
C HIS A 54 12.86 34.53 8.32
N TYR A 55 13.73 33.89 7.49
CA TYR A 55 13.53 32.53 7.01
C TYR A 55 13.35 31.49 8.14
N ILE A 56 14.03 31.67 9.27
CA ILE A 56 13.92 30.78 10.45
C ILE A 56 12.47 30.70 10.97
N THR A 57 11.68 31.80 10.86
CA THR A 57 10.29 31.81 11.36
C THR A 57 9.33 31.01 10.49
N VAL A 58 9.71 30.74 9.26
CA VAL A 58 8.89 30.03 8.26
C VAL A 58 9.35 28.58 8.08
N LEU A 59 10.64 28.36 7.83
CA LEU A 59 11.16 27.06 7.41
C LEU A 59 11.48 26.10 8.56
N ARG A 60 11.69 26.55 9.76
CA ARG A 60 11.72 25.89 11.08
C ARG A 60 12.48 24.54 11.26
N GLN A 61 13.00 23.90 10.22
CA GLN A 61 13.71 22.62 10.36
C GLN A 61 15.20 22.87 10.53
N PRO A 62 15.84 22.35 11.61
CA PRO A 62 17.26 22.62 11.90
C PRO A 62 18.20 22.35 10.74
N MET A 63 18.10 21.17 10.10
CA MET A 63 18.96 20.81 8.98
C MET A 63 18.85 21.75 7.77
N LEU A 64 17.64 22.27 7.49
CA LEU A 64 17.43 23.24 6.42
C LEU A 64 17.97 24.61 6.82
N LEU A 65 17.77 25.02 8.07
CA LEU A 65 18.29 26.29 8.59
C LEU A 65 19.81 26.31 8.53
N ASP A 66 20.46 25.24 9.00
CA ASP A 66 21.92 25.08 8.93
C ASP A 66 22.43 25.11 7.48
N ALA A 67 21.71 24.46 6.55
CA ALA A 67 22.07 24.48 5.15
C ALA A 67 21.98 25.89 4.55
N ILE A 68 20.92 26.64 4.82
CA ILE A 68 20.76 28.03 4.36
C ILE A 68 21.83 28.93 4.95
N GLU A 69 22.10 28.85 6.26
CA GLU A 69 23.14 29.65 6.93
C GLU A 69 24.54 29.36 6.36
N ASN A 70 24.87 28.08 6.13
CA ASN A 70 26.15 27.68 5.52
C ASN A 70 26.30 28.24 4.12
N VAL A 71 25.26 28.17 3.27
CA VAL A 71 25.27 28.71 1.91
C VAL A 71 25.40 30.24 1.91
N LEU A 72 24.70 30.92 2.81
CA LEU A 72 24.82 32.39 2.99
C LEU A 72 26.25 32.80 3.37
N ARG A 73 26.93 32.00 4.23
CA ARG A 73 28.25 32.30 4.75
C ARG A 73 29.39 31.88 3.82
N LEU A 74 29.32 30.67 3.25
CA LEU A 74 30.41 30.05 2.49
C LEU A 74 30.23 30.17 0.97
N SER A 75 29.03 30.48 0.50
CA SER A 75 28.67 30.49 -0.91
C SER A 75 28.88 29.12 -1.61
N GLU A 76 28.82 28.02 -0.84
CA GLU A 76 28.88 26.67 -1.34
C GLU A 76 27.46 26.07 -1.41
N PRO A 77 27.07 25.38 -2.50
CA PRO A 77 25.74 24.77 -2.58
C PRO A 77 25.58 23.66 -1.55
N ALA A 78 24.37 23.49 -1.02
CA ALA A 78 24.03 22.44 -0.07
C ALA A 78 22.74 21.71 -0.50
N GLU A 79 22.64 20.47 -0.11
CA GLU A 79 21.44 19.64 -0.29
C GLU A 79 20.98 19.09 1.08
N THR A 80 19.69 19.05 1.30
CA THR A 80 19.12 18.53 2.55
C THR A 80 17.73 17.95 2.30
N VAL A 81 17.14 17.33 3.31
CA VAL A 81 15.77 16.79 3.24
C VAL A 81 14.87 17.58 4.16
N TYR A 82 13.72 17.95 3.66
CA TYR A 82 12.67 18.62 4.43
C TYR A 82 11.43 17.73 4.56
N ARG A 83 10.92 17.56 5.79
CA ARG A 83 9.81 16.66 6.09
C ARG A 83 8.68 17.43 6.76
N ILE A 84 7.46 17.28 6.26
CA ILE A 84 6.25 17.85 6.86
C ILE A 84 5.26 16.73 7.12
N THR A 85 4.58 16.79 8.26
CA THR A 85 3.44 15.93 8.54
C THR A 85 2.15 16.71 8.30
N GLU A 86 1.40 16.32 7.28
CA GLU A 86 0.12 16.93 6.96
C GLU A 86 -0.98 15.86 7.00
N SER A 87 -2.04 16.09 7.78
CA SER A 87 -3.21 15.19 7.87
C SER A 87 -2.85 13.70 8.07
N GLN A 88 -1.81 13.40 8.89
CA GLN A 88 -1.24 12.07 9.17
C GLN A 88 -0.39 11.47 8.03
N ARG A 89 -0.10 12.21 6.98
CA ARG A 89 0.83 11.82 5.92
C ARG A 89 2.13 12.59 6.06
N GLU A 90 3.27 11.90 5.97
CA GLU A 90 4.59 12.51 5.91
C GLU A 90 4.91 12.88 4.46
N LEU A 91 5.06 14.18 4.18
CA LEU A 91 5.55 14.69 2.91
C LEU A 91 7.07 14.85 3.02
N VAL A 92 7.79 14.39 2.00
CA VAL A 92 9.26 14.40 1.96
C VAL A 92 9.72 15.16 0.73
N TYR A 93 10.48 16.23 0.97
CA TYR A 93 11.07 17.06 -0.07
C TYR A 93 12.59 16.94 -0.05
N ASP A 94 13.21 16.69 -1.20
CA ASP A 94 14.61 16.96 -1.39
C ASP A 94 14.78 18.46 -1.63
N VAL A 95 15.67 19.08 -0.85
CA VAL A 95 15.86 20.52 -0.87
C VAL A 95 17.26 20.86 -1.35
N VAL A 96 17.31 21.68 -2.38
CA VAL A 96 18.52 22.20 -2.96
C VAL A 96 18.67 23.66 -2.60
N VAL A 97 19.77 24.00 -1.92
CA VAL A 97 20.10 25.34 -1.47
C VAL A 97 21.29 25.85 -2.29
N ARG A 98 21.12 26.89 -3.08
CA ARG A 98 22.18 27.40 -3.96
C ARG A 98 22.38 28.90 -3.82
N PRO A 99 23.64 29.37 -3.77
CA PRO A 99 23.94 30.77 -3.84
C PRO A 99 23.70 31.31 -5.26
N VAL A 100 23.11 32.49 -5.34
CA VAL A 100 22.88 33.21 -6.59
C VAL A 100 23.46 34.61 -6.44
N THR A 101 24.32 34.99 -7.37
CA THR A 101 24.91 36.32 -7.42
C THR A 101 24.62 36.94 -8.78
N VAL A 102 23.94 38.10 -8.78
CA VAL A 102 23.68 38.88 -10.00
C VAL A 102 24.12 40.31 -9.74
N ALA A 103 25.17 40.72 -10.48
CA ALA A 103 25.88 41.98 -10.25
C ALA A 103 26.31 42.14 -8.76
N ASP A 104 25.87 43.18 -8.09
CA ASP A 104 26.17 43.43 -6.67
C ASP A 104 25.17 42.76 -5.68
N PHE A 105 24.21 42.01 -6.23
CA PHE A 105 23.16 41.38 -5.46
C PHE A 105 23.44 39.90 -5.25
N ALA A 106 23.49 39.46 -4.00
CA ALA A 106 23.65 38.06 -3.64
C ALA A 106 22.50 37.58 -2.75
N CYS A 107 21.95 36.45 -3.12
CA CYS A 107 20.87 35.75 -2.41
C CYS A 107 21.09 34.23 -2.40
N VAL A 108 20.23 33.53 -1.73
CA VAL A 108 20.19 32.06 -1.72
C VAL A 108 18.84 31.62 -2.23
N THR A 109 18.83 30.71 -3.21
CA THR A 109 17.60 30.03 -3.65
C THR A 109 17.46 28.70 -2.94
N VAL A 110 16.26 28.41 -2.46
CA VAL A 110 15.87 27.17 -1.79
C VAL A 110 14.75 26.56 -2.59
N ALA A 111 15.02 25.44 -3.26
CA ALA A 111 14.07 24.73 -4.10
C ALA A 111 13.69 23.39 -3.47
N PHE A 112 12.40 23.06 -3.45
CA PHE A 112 11.84 21.86 -2.82
C PHE A 112 11.28 20.93 -3.89
N GLU A 113 11.87 19.76 -4.06
CA GLU A 113 11.38 18.72 -4.96
C GLU A 113 10.60 17.67 -4.16
N ASP A 114 9.31 17.50 -4.45
CA ASP A 114 8.49 16.48 -3.78
C ASP A 114 8.95 15.07 -4.17
N LYS A 115 9.45 14.33 -3.20
CA LYS A 115 9.88 12.94 -3.30
C LYS A 115 8.99 11.99 -2.48
N THR A 116 7.84 12.46 -2.04
CA THR A 116 6.94 11.70 -1.16
C THR A 116 6.59 10.34 -1.74
N GLU A 117 6.11 10.28 -2.99
CA GLU A 117 5.74 9.01 -3.63
C GLU A 117 6.95 8.07 -3.79
N LEU A 118 8.11 8.60 -4.16
CA LEU A 118 9.33 7.81 -4.32
C LEU A 118 9.82 7.26 -2.98
N ASN A 119 9.76 8.08 -1.93
CA ASN A 119 10.15 7.69 -0.58
C ASN A 119 9.16 6.66 0.01
N GLU A 120 7.84 6.87 -0.16
CA GLU A 120 6.81 5.91 0.23
C GLU A 120 7.01 4.55 -0.47
N ALA A 121 7.27 4.55 -1.79
CA ALA A 121 7.55 3.33 -2.53
C ALA A 121 8.83 2.62 -2.04
N GLY A 122 9.88 3.39 -1.77
CA GLY A 122 11.13 2.87 -1.18
C GLY A 122 10.93 2.28 0.22
N GLN A 123 10.14 2.94 1.06
CA GLN A 123 9.81 2.46 2.41
C GLN A 123 8.97 1.18 2.33
N MET A 124 7.91 1.16 1.52
CA MET A 124 7.10 -0.05 1.30
C MET A 124 7.94 -1.25 0.85
N ARG A 125 8.95 -1.02 0.00
CA ARG A 125 9.86 -2.09 -0.42
C ARG A 125 10.76 -2.59 0.72
N ARG A 126 11.29 -1.69 1.55
CA ARG A 126 12.11 -2.07 2.73
C ARG A 126 11.28 -2.85 3.73
N ASP A 127 10.07 -2.37 4.05
CA ASP A 127 9.15 -3.02 4.98
C ASP A 127 8.71 -4.39 4.46
N PHE A 128 8.48 -4.51 3.15
CA PHE A 128 8.18 -5.79 2.51
C PHE A 128 9.30 -6.81 2.73
N VAL A 129 10.57 -6.46 2.44
CA VAL A 129 11.72 -7.37 2.62
C VAL A 129 11.90 -7.75 4.10
N ALA A 130 11.74 -6.78 5.00
CA ALA A 130 11.83 -7.03 6.45
C ALA A 130 10.73 -8.00 6.90
N ASN A 131 9.48 -7.78 6.50
CA ASN A 131 8.35 -8.61 6.85
C ASN A 131 8.46 -10.03 6.28
N VAL A 132 8.90 -10.19 5.01
CA VAL A 132 9.19 -11.52 4.42
C VAL A 132 10.22 -12.25 5.26
N SER A 133 11.31 -11.58 5.63
CA SER A 133 12.39 -12.18 6.43
C SER A 133 11.88 -12.63 7.79
N HIS A 134 11.03 -11.85 8.44
CA HIS A 134 10.44 -12.20 9.73
C HIS A 134 9.44 -13.36 9.63
N GLU A 135 8.53 -13.34 8.63
CA GLU A 135 7.51 -14.37 8.46
C GLU A 135 8.10 -15.72 8.02
N LEU A 136 9.29 -15.76 7.40
CA LEU A 136 10.01 -16.98 7.08
C LEU A 136 10.92 -17.44 8.24
N ARG A 137 11.54 -16.53 8.98
CA ARG A 137 12.46 -16.89 10.08
C ARG A 137 11.75 -17.59 11.22
N THR A 138 10.56 -17.13 11.61
CA THR A 138 9.80 -17.69 12.74
C THR A 138 9.50 -19.20 12.56
N PRO A 139 8.84 -19.64 11.45
CA PRO A 139 8.59 -21.06 11.23
C PRO A 139 9.88 -21.88 11.07
N LEU A 140 10.91 -21.31 10.42
CA LEU A 140 12.21 -21.99 10.26
C LEU A 140 12.88 -22.26 11.62
N THR A 141 12.87 -21.28 12.53
CA THR A 141 13.41 -21.45 13.89
C THR A 141 12.64 -22.52 14.66
N ALA A 142 11.31 -22.57 14.52
CA ALA A 142 10.49 -23.60 15.15
C ALA A 142 10.85 -24.99 14.61
N VAL A 143 10.96 -25.17 13.28
CA VAL A 143 11.36 -26.43 12.65
C VAL A 143 12.72 -26.88 13.15
N LEU A 144 13.73 -26.00 13.17
CA LEU A 144 15.07 -26.30 13.67
C LEU A 144 15.05 -26.72 15.15
N GLY A 145 14.33 -26.00 16.02
CA GLY A 145 14.21 -26.34 17.44
C GLY A 145 13.56 -27.70 17.68
N PHE A 146 12.54 -28.06 16.88
CA PHE A 146 11.93 -29.40 16.97
C PHE A 146 12.86 -30.50 16.46
N ILE A 147 13.65 -30.23 15.42
CA ILE A 147 14.70 -31.18 14.98
C ILE A 147 15.72 -31.43 16.08
N GLU A 148 16.23 -30.37 16.72
CA GLU A 148 17.18 -30.51 17.85
C GLU A 148 16.58 -31.28 19.00
N THR A 149 15.30 -31.04 19.35
CA THR A 149 14.58 -31.75 20.38
C THR A 149 14.42 -33.25 20.05
N LEU A 150 14.12 -33.57 18.79
CA LEU A 150 14.00 -34.95 18.32
C LEU A 150 15.35 -35.71 18.26
N LEU A 151 16.44 -34.98 18.00
CA LEU A 151 17.79 -35.57 18.00
C LEU A 151 18.36 -35.74 19.41
N GLY A 152 17.74 -35.11 20.42
CA GLY A 152 18.20 -35.10 21.80
C GLY A 152 17.12 -35.64 22.79
N PRO A 153 16.51 -34.79 23.62
CA PRO A 153 15.68 -35.21 24.75
C PRO A 153 14.43 -36.07 24.39
N ALA A 154 13.88 -35.90 23.17
CA ALA A 154 12.70 -36.63 22.73
C ALA A 154 12.99 -37.74 21.72
N SER A 155 14.23 -38.22 21.61
CA SER A 155 14.64 -39.22 20.63
C SER A 155 13.94 -40.57 20.77
N GLU A 156 13.58 -40.95 22.01
CA GLU A 156 12.91 -42.19 22.34
C GLU A 156 11.41 -42.08 22.64
N ASP A 157 10.86 -40.82 22.60
CA ASP A 157 9.43 -40.57 22.85
C ASP A 157 8.64 -40.56 21.53
N ASP A 158 7.98 -41.68 21.22
CA ASP A 158 7.18 -41.83 19.99
C ASP A 158 5.99 -40.85 19.92
N VAL A 159 5.38 -40.49 21.05
CA VAL A 159 4.25 -39.55 21.08
C VAL A 159 4.71 -38.13 20.79
N ALA A 160 5.78 -37.72 21.45
CA ALA A 160 6.42 -36.44 21.20
C ALA A 160 6.92 -36.34 19.76
N ARG A 161 7.54 -37.42 19.24
CA ARG A 161 8.02 -37.49 17.87
C ARG A 161 6.92 -37.24 16.84
N LYS A 162 5.80 -37.94 16.96
CA LYS A 162 4.65 -37.76 16.06
C LYS A 162 4.13 -36.34 16.08
N ARG A 163 3.92 -35.78 17.28
CA ARG A 163 3.44 -34.41 17.49
C ARG A 163 4.39 -33.36 16.88
N PHE A 164 5.70 -33.51 17.10
CA PHE A 164 6.67 -32.56 16.57
C PHE A 164 6.78 -32.64 15.06
N LEU A 165 6.74 -33.83 14.45
CA LEU A 165 6.68 -34.00 13.00
C LEU A 165 5.44 -33.36 12.38
N GLU A 166 4.27 -33.46 13.03
CA GLU A 166 3.04 -32.79 12.59
C GLU A 166 3.15 -31.26 12.65
N ILE A 167 3.79 -30.72 13.69
CA ILE A 167 4.05 -29.26 13.80
C ILE A 167 5.04 -28.82 12.72
N MET A 168 6.14 -29.53 12.54
CA MET A 168 7.14 -29.22 11.50
C MET A 168 6.54 -29.26 10.11
N SER A 169 5.66 -30.24 9.82
CA SER A 169 4.95 -30.35 8.55
C SER A 169 4.06 -29.12 8.30
N ARG A 170 3.30 -28.68 9.31
CA ARG A 170 2.47 -27.47 9.23
C ARG A 170 3.31 -26.19 8.98
N GLU A 171 4.43 -26.05 9.69
CA GLU A 171 5.31 -24.88 9.51
C GLU A 171 5.99 -24.90 8.13
N ALA A 172 6.39 -26.05 7.62
CA ALA A 172 6.94 -26.20 6.27
C ALA A 172 5.90 -25.86 5.18
N GLN A 173 4.66 -26.35 5.33
CA GLN A 173 3.55 -26.01 4.43
C GLN A 173 3.22 -24.51 4.48
N ARG A 174 3.30 -23.89 5.66
CA ARG A 174 3.14 -22.45 5.80
C ARG A 174 4.22 -21.67 5.06
N MET A 175 5.50 -22.05 5.20
CA MET A 175 6.59 -21.44 4.44
C MET A 175 6.38 -21.57 2.93
N ASN A 176 5.96 -22.74 2.46
CA ASN A 176 5.69 -22.96 1.04
C ASN A 176 4.56 -22.05 0.51
N ARG A 177 3.49 -21.83 1.29
CA ARG A 177 2.43 -20.89 0.94
C ARG A 177 2.95 -19.44 0.87
N ILE A 178 3.76 -19.00 1.84
CA ILE A 178 4.37 -17.67 1.81
C ILE A 178 5.21 -17.48 0.53
N VAL A 179 6.03 -18.45 0.18
CA VAL A 179 6.84 -18.40 -1.06
C VAL A 179 5.94 -18.36 -2.30
N GLY A 180 4.89 -19.17 -2.37
CA GLY A 180 3.91 -19.16 -3.45
C GLY A 180 3.22 -17.82 -3.61
N ASP A 181 2.75 -17.22 -2.50
CA ASP A 181 2.13 -15.90 -2.48
C ASP A 181 3.09 -14.79 -2.95
N LEU A 182 4.37 -14.86 -2.54
CA LEU A 182 5.41 -13.92 -2.96
C LEU A 182 5.68 -13.99 -4.46
N LEU A 183 5.79 -15.21 -5.01
CA LEU A 183 5.99 -15.42 -6.45
C LEU A 183 4.78 -14.93 -7.25
N SER A 184 3.56 -15.22 -6.79
CA SER A 184 2.33 -14.74 -7.40
C SER A 184 2.26 -13.21 -7.39
N LEU A 185 2.52 -12.58 -6.24
CA LEU A 185 2.55 -11.11 -6.11
C LEU A 185 3.57 -10.48 -7.05
N SER A 186 4.79 -11.06 -7.11
CA SER A 186 5.86 -10.58 -7.99
C SER A 186 5.47 -10.65 -9.48
N ARG A 187 4.80 -11.74 -9.92
CA ARG A 187 4.31 -11.88 -11.30
C ARG A 187 3.26 -10.83 -11.63
N VAL A 188 2.25 -10.68 -10.77
CA VAL A 188 1.16 -9.71 -10.98
C VAL A 188 1.68 -8.27 -11.00
N GLU A 189 2.68 -7.94 -10.18
CA GLU A 189 3.32 -6.62 -10.19
C GLU A 189 4.13 -6.36 -11.46
N ALA A 190 4.86 -7.36 -11.96
CA ALA A 190 5.62 -7.25 -13.21
C ALA A 190 4.69 -7.02 -14.42
N GLU A 191 3.54 -7.67 -14.43
CA GLU A 191 2.55 -7.61 -15.52
C GLU A 191 1.50 -6.51 -15.36
N ARG A 192 1.59 -5.65 -14.34
CA ARG A 192 0.58 -4.63 -13.97
C ARG A 192 0.13 -3.74 -15.15
N ARG A 193 1.00 -3.53 -16.15
CA ARG A 193 0.71 -2.63 -17.28
C ARG A 193 -0.02 -3.29 -18.44
N VAL A 194 -0.12 -4.64 -18.45
CA VAL A 194 -0.74 -5.39 -19.55
C VAL A 194 -2.05 -5.98 -19.05
N ARG A 195 -3.17 -5.45 -19.55
CA ARG A 195 -4.50 -5.99 -19.24
C ARG A 195 -4.68 -7.35 -19.94
N PRO A 196 -5.17 -8.38 -19.24
CA PRO A 196 -5.59 -9.63 -19.88
C PRO A 196 -6.79 -9.37 -20.83
N THR A 197 -6.80 -10.09 -21.95
CA THR A 197 -7.82 -9.95 -23.00
C THR A 197 -8.62 -11.22 -23.26
N ASP A 198 -8.19 -12.35 -22.70
CA ASP A 198 -8.87 -13.62 -22.86
C ASP A 198 -10.24 -13.59 -22.17
N GLN A 199 -11.24 -14.23 -22.75
CA GLN A 199 -12.56 -14.30 -22.14
C GLN A 199 -12.60 -15.41 -21.08
N VAL A 200 -13.04 -15.05 -19.87
CA VAL A 200 -13.12 -15.98 -18.74
C VAL A 200 -14.56 -16.07 -18.25
N ASP A 201 -15.11 -17.28 -18.28
CA ASP A 201 -16.45 -17.60 -17.73
C ASP A 201 -16.39 -17.61 -16.19
N ILE A 202 -16.87 -16.55 -15.55
CA ILE A 202 -16.84 -16.38 -14.10
C ILE A 202 -17.71 -17.40 -13.36
N PRO A 203 -18.96 -17.71 -13.80
CA PRO A 203 -19.73 -18.83 -13.26
C PRO A 203 -18.93 -20.14 -13.20
N ALA A 204 -18.22 -20.51 -14.29
CA ALA A 204 -17.41 -21.71 -14.32
C ALA A 204 -16.25 -21.67 -13.30
N VAL A 205 -15.57 -20.53 -13.19
CA VAL A 205 -14.51 -20.33 -12.17
C VAL A 205 -15.07 -20.49 -10.77
N LEU A 206 -16.21 -19.85 -10.46
CA LEU A 206 -16.84 -19.92 -9.14
C LEU A 206 -17.27 -21.34 -8.79
N ARG A 207 -17.89 -22.08 -9.72
CA ARG A 207 -18.26 -23.50 -9.53
C ARG A 207 -17.02 -24.35 -9.23
N SER A 208 -15.93 -24.14 -9.96
CA SER A 208 -14.67 -24.87 -9.77
C SER A 208 -14.06 -24.59 -8.39
N VAL A 209 -13.96 -23.31 -8.01
CA VAL A 209 -13.39 -22.89 -6.72
C VAL A 209 -14.23 -23.38 -5.54
N THR A 210 -15.57 -23.19 -5.59
CA THR A 210 -16.46 -23.65 -4.52
C THR A 210 -16.42 -25.16 -4.35
N SER A 211 -16.42 -25.91 -5.47
CA SER A 211 -16.26 -27.39 -5.44
C SER A 211 -14.93 -27.82 -4.80
N SER A 212 -13.83 -27.12 -5.13
CA SER A 212 -12.50 -27.45 -4.58
C SER A 212 -12.38 -27.11 -3.09
N LEU A 213 -13.09 -26.10 -2.62
CA LEU A 213 -13.06 -25.64 -1.21
C LEU A 213 -14.14 -26.31 -0.33
N HIS A 214 -15.11 -27.01 -0.92
CA HIS A 214 -16.18 -27.68 -0.19
C HIS A 214 -15.66 -28.63 0.91
N PRO A 215 -14.64 -29.50 0.66
CA PRO A 215 -14.11 -30.37 1.72
C PRO A 215 -13.46 -29.57 2.86
N VAL A 216 -12.88 -28.40 2.58
CA VAL A 216 -12.27 -27.52 3.57
C VAL A 216 -13.35 -26.85 4.42
N ALA A 217 -14.43 -26.39 3.80
CA ALA A 217 -15.58 -25.79 4.45
C ALA A 217 -16.27 -26.81 5.38
N GLU A 218 -16.53 -28.02 4.88
CA GLU A 218 -17.12 -29.12 5.64
C GLU A 218 -16.28 -29.51 6.87
N ALA A 219 -14.95 -29.61 6.71
CA ALA A 219 -14.04 -29.90 7.81
C ALA A 219 -14.04 -28.81 8.90
N GLN A 220 -14.40 -27.58 8.56
CA GLN A 220 -14.56 -26.46 9.51
C GLN A 220 -16.00 -26.28 9.99
N GLY A 221 -16.95 -27.09 9.49
CA GLY A 221 -18.37 -26.97 9.80
C GLY A 221 -18.99 -25.68 9.25
N VAL A 222 -18.62 -25.31 8.03
CA VAL A 222 -19.13 -24.12 7.31
C VAL A 222 -19.91 -24.59 6.10
N ASP A 223 -21.13 -24.10 5.92
CA ASP A 223 -21.93 -24.34 4.73
C ASP A 223 -21.56 -23.31 3.65
N LEU A 224 -21.09 -23.80 2.49
CA LEU A 224 -20.69 -22.96 1.36
C LEU A 224 -21.79 -22.97 0.30
N ILE A 225 -22.43 -21.81 0.09
CA ILE A 225 -23.59 -21.65 -0.78
C ILE A 225 -23.18 -20.78 -1.97
N LEU A 226 -23.42 -21.29 -3.20
CA LEU A 226 -23.19 -20.57 -4.45
C LEU A 226 -24.52 -20.25 -5.12
N GLU A 227 -24.75 -18.97 -5.42
CA GLU A 227 -25.97 -18.47 -6.06
C GLU A 227 -25.66 -17.65 -7.33
N GLY A 228 -26.54 -17.70 -8.31
CA GLY A 228 -26.44 -16.90 -9.53
C GLY A 228 -25.42 -17.40 -10.56
N ALA A 229 -24.82 -18.59 -10.36
CA ALA A 229 -23.79 -19.13 -11.23
C ALA A 229 -24.29 -20.17 -12.25
N ASP A 230 -25.59 -20.15 -12.60
CA ASP A 230 -26.22 -21.13 -13.48
C ASP A 230 -26.01 -20.82 -14.98
N GLY A 231 -25.62 -19.58 -15.31
CA GLY A 231 -25.39 -19.10 -16.67
C GLY A 231 -23.93 -19.15 -17.11
N THR A 232 -23.68 -18.40 -18.18
CA THR A 232 -22.33 -18.08 -18.71
C THR A 232 -22.18 -16.57 -18.70
N GLU A 233 -21.18 -16.06 -18.01
CA GLU A 233 -20.89 -14.63 -17.89
C GLU A 233 -19.38 -14.43 -18.09
N GLU A 234 -19.01 -13.95 -19.28
CA GLU A 234 -17.62 -13.81 -19.66
C GLU A 234 -17.10 -12.39 -19.44
N VAL A 235 -15.91 -12.28 -18.90
CA VAL A 235 -15.19 -11.01 -18.77
C VAL A 235 -13.76 -11.15 -19.29
N PRO A 236 -13.16 -10.05 -19.79
CA PRO A 236 -11.74 -10.05 -20.13
C PRO A 236 -10.88 -10.30 -18.89
N GLY A 237 -10.09 -11.37 -18.89
CA GLY A 237 -9.33 -11.74 -17.72
C GLY A 237 -8.29 -12.83 -17.96
N ASP A 238 -7.54 -13.09 -16.91
CA ASP A 238 -6.61 -14.22 -16.78
C ASP A 238 -7.27 -15.25 -15.85
N HIS A 239 -7.57 -16.42 -16.37
CA HIS A 239 -8.30 -17.48 -15.67
C HIS A 239 -7.64 -17.86 -14.34
N ASP A 240 -6.32 -18.03 -14.34
CA ASP A 240 -5.60 -18.48 -13.15
C ASP A 240 -5.59 -17.41 -12.07
N GLN A 241 -5.43 -16.14 -12.48
CA GLN A 241 -5.47 -15.01 -11.56
C GLN A 241 -6.88 -14.80 -10.97
N LEU A 242 -7.94 -14.91 -11.78
CA LEU A 242 -9.31 -14.78 -11.28
C LEU A 242 -9.68 -15.96 -10.36
N THR A 243 -9.23 -17.18 -10.70
CA THR A 243 -9.33 -18.34 -9.81
C THR A 243 -8.65 -18.05 -8.46
N GLN A 244 -7.46 -17.47 -8.48
CA GLN A 244 -6.73 -17.09 -7.26
C GLN A 244 -7.47 -16.03 -6.44
N VAL A 245 -8.12 -15.03 -7.09
CA VAL A 245 -8.94 -14.03 -6.40
C VAL A 245 -10.04 -14.69 -5.61
N PHE A 246 -10.86 -15.52 -6.26
CA PHE A 246 -12.00 -16.16 -5.61
C PHE A 246 -11.57 -17.19 -4.57
N THR A 247 -10.51 -17.95 -4.81
CA THR A 247 -9.92 -18.87 -3.83
C THR A 247 -9.51 -18.11 -2.57
N ASN A 248 -8.76 -17.02 -2.69
CA ASN A 248 -8.31 -16.22 -1.54
C ASN A 248 -9.48 -15.64 -0.72
N LEU A 249 -10.52 -15.16 -1.39
CA LEU A 249 -11.65 -14.54 -0.72
C LEU A 249 -12.55 -15.59 -0.04
N ILE A 250 -12.86 -16.69 -0.73
CA ILE A 250 -13.70 -17.77 -0.18
C ILE A 250 -12.96 -18.50 0.96
N GLU A 251 -11.64 -18.78 0.83
CA GLU A 251 -10.87 -19.31 1.94
C GLU A 251 -10.87 -18.38 3.17
N ASN A 252 -10.79 -17.07 2.96
CA ASN A 252 -10.89 -16.11 4.06
C ASN A 252 -12.27 -16.17 4.71
N ALA A 253 -13.35 -16.20 3.93
CA ALA A 253 -14.70 -16.32 4.44
C ALA A 253 -14.90 -17.62 5.26
N ILE A 254 -14.38 -18.76 4.78
CA ILE A 254 -14.41 -20.02 5.52
C ILE A 254 -13.61 -19.92 6.83
N LYS A 255 -12.42 -19.33 6.81
CA LYS A 255 -11.54 -19.21 7.99
C LYS A 255 -12.10 -18.30 9.07
N TYR A 256 -12.74 -17.20 8.68
CA TYR A 256 -13.19 -16.15 9.61
C TYR A 256 -14.69 -16.13 9.83
N GLY A 257 -15.47 -16.85 9.00
CA GLY A 257 -16.92 -16.93 9.08
C GLY A 257 -17.49 -17.62 10.33
N GLY A 258 -16.69 -18.46 11.00
CA GLY A 258 -17.08 -19.17 12.22
C GLY A 258 -17.71 -20.54 11.95
N ARG A 259 -17.71 -21.41 12.98
CA ARG A 259 -18.28 -22.76 12.89
C ARG A 259 -19.82 -22.74 12.88
N ASN A 260 -20.42 -23.67 12.15
CA ASN A 260 -21.87 -23.83 11.98
C ASN A 260 -22.56 -22.56 11.43
N LYS A 261 -21.89 -21.91 10.50
CA LYS A 261 -22.36 -20.71 9.83
C LYS A 261 -22.21 -20.88 8.31
N GLU A 262 -22.85 -19.98 7.58
CA GLU A 262 -22.91 -20.01 6.15
C GLU A 262 -21.91 -19.00 5.54
N VAL A 263 -21.34 -19.37 4.40
CA VAL A 263 -20.62 -18.49 3.49
C VAL A 263 -21.38 -18.45 2.17
N HIS A 264 -21.88 -17.27 1.83
CA HIS A 264 -22.61 -17.06 0.59
C HIS A 264 -21.70 -16.45 -0.48
N VAL A 265 -21.70 -17.07 -1.65
CA VAL A 265 -21.06 -16.57 -2.86
C VAL A 265 -22.17 -16.28 -3.87
N CYS A 266 -22.45 -14.99 -4.11
CA CYS A 266 -23.54 -14.55 -4.97
C CYS A 266 -23.00 -13.80 -6.18
N LEU A 267 -23.34 -14.25 -7.39
CA LEU A 267 -23.01 -13.57 -8.65
C LEU A 267 -24.22 -12.79 -9.14
N THR A 268 -23.99 -11.52 -9.50
CA THR A 268 -25.00 -10.63 -10.08
C THR A 268 -24.43 -9.86 -11.26
N SER A 269 -25.24 -9.72 -12.32
CA SER A 269 -24.88 -8.94 -13.52
C SER A 269 -25.56 -7.58 -13.47
N HIS A 270 -24.79 -6.52 -13.71
CA HIS A 270 -25.29 -5.14 -13.69
C HIS A 270 -25.07 -4.46 -15.05
N THR A 271 -26.13 -3.94 -15.64
CA THR A 271 -26.04 -3.09 -16.84
C THR A 271 -25.31 -1.78 -16.58
N VAL A 272 -25.43 -1.24 -15.36
CA VAL A 272 -24.69 -0.08 -14.88
C VAL A 272 -24.31 -0.31 -13.43
N GLU A 273 -23.04 -0.56 -13.17
CA GLU A 273 -22.51 -0.63 -11.82
C GLU A 273 -22.18 0.80 -11.33
N PRO A 274 -22.78 1.29 -10.24
CA PRO A 274 -22.62 2.67 -9.79
C PRO A 274 -21.18 3.10 -9.54
N THR A 275 -20.35 2.16 -9.06
CA THR A 275 -18.94 2.43 -8.73
C THR A 275 -18.04 2.54 -9.96
N MET A 276 -18.41 1.93 -11.08
CA MET A 276 -17.64 1.91 -12.33
C MET A 276 -18.27 2.73 -13.45
N ARG A 277 -19.56 3.06 -13.35
CA ARG A 277 -20.37 3.75 -14.37
C ARG A 277 -20.38 3.01 -15.72
N SER A 278 -20.19 1.70 -15.70
CA SER A 278 -20.17 0.79 -16.85
C SER A 278 -20.87 -0.51 -16.49
N SER A 279 -21.17 -1.33 -17.50
CA SER A 279 -21.64 -2.70 -17.27
C SER A 279 -20.57 -3.55 -16.64
N ALA A 280 -20.92 -4.30 -15.61
CA ALA A 280 -20.00 -5.11 -14.85
C ALA A 280 -20.71 -6.31 -14.22
N ILE A 281 -19.96 -7.35 -13.92
CA ILE A 281 -20.38 -8.39 -13.00
C ILE A 281 -19.90 -8.08 -11.60
N ARG A 282 -20.69 -8.50 -10.62
CA ARG A 282 -20.36 -8.39 -9.21
C ARG A 282 -20.48 -9.76 -8.55
N VAL A 283 -19.45 -10.15 -7.83
CA VAL A 283 -19.43 -11.36 -7.00
C VAL A 283 -19.28 -10.93 -5.54
N ASP A 284 -20.30 -11.20 -4.74
CA ASP A 284 -20.33 -10.93 -3.32
C ASP A 284 -19.99 -12.21 -2.55
N ILE A 285 -18.96 -12.17 -1.73
CA ILE A 285 -18.56 -13.25 -0.82
C ILE A 285 -18.84 -12.75 0.60
N SER A 286 -19.88 -13.31 1.23
CA SER A 286 -20.36 -12.89 2.53
C SER A 286 -20.16 -13.98 3.58
N ASP A 287 -19.61 -13.62 4.73
CA ASP A 287 -19.46 -14.46 5.91
C ASP A 287 -20.27 -13.90 7.09
N GLN A 288 -20.58 -14.77 8.04
CA GLN A 288 -21.28 -14.43 9.28
C GLN A 288 -20.33 -14.40 10.50
N GLY A 289 -19.05 -14.07 10.26
CA GLY A 289 -18.00 -14.04 11.28
C GLY A 289 -18.12 -12.90 12.29
N GLU A 290 -17.02 -12.65 12.98
CA GLU A 290 -16.95 -11.58 13.98
C GLU A 290 -16.97 -10.16 13.37
N GLY A 291 -16.82 -10.06 12.05
CA GLY A 291 -16.72 -8.79 11.36
C GLY A 291 -15.40 -8.06 11.64
N ILE A 292 -15.23 -6.90 10.98
CA ILE A 292 -13.99 -6.13 10.97
C ILE A 292 -14.31 -4.70 11.40
N ALA A 293 -13.56 -4.17 12.36
CA ALA A 293 -13.72 -2.78 12.78
C ALA A 293 -13.31 -1.82 11.65
N THR A 294 -14.07 -0.75 11.46
CA THR A 294 -13.95 0.20 10.35
C THR A 294 -12.54 0.75 10.15
N GLN A 295 -11.79 0.95 11.24
CA GLN A 295 -10.40 1.42 11.20
C GLN A 295 -9.43 0.47 10.48
N HIS A 296 -9.75 -0.83 10.39
CA HIS A 296 -8.92 -1.84 9.75
C HIS A 296 -9.23 -1.99 8.26
N ILE A 297 -10.45 -1.65 7.81
CA ILE A 297 -10.92 -1.88 6.43
C ILE A 297 -9.97 -1.27 5.37
N PRO A 298 -9.52 0.00 5.48
CA PRO A 298 -8.61 0.58 4.49
C PRO A 298 -7.26 -0.15 4.38
N ARG A 299 -6.84 -0.81 5.46
CA ARG A 299 -5.56 -1.46 5.59
C ARG A 299 -5.54 -2.94 5.21
N LEU A 300 -6.70 -3.57 5.04
CA LEU A 300 -6.82 -5.01 4.75
C LEU A 300 -6.04 -5.47 3.52
N THR A 301 -5.85 -4.58 2.55
CA THR A 301 -5.11 -4.85 1.32
C THR A 301 -3.63 -4.46 1.38
N GLU A 302 -3.13 -4.00 2.54
CA GLU A 302 -1.70 -3.80 2.78
C GLU A 302 -1.00 -5.15 2.91
N ARG A 303 0.22 -5.26 2.42
CA ARG A 303 1.02 -6.51 2.49
C ARG A 303 1.34 -6.85 3.94
N PHE A 304 1.14 -8.11 4.33
CA PHE A 304 1.35 -8.65 5.69
C PHE A 304 0.45 -8.05 6.76
N TYR A 305 -0.53 -7.22 6.39
CA TYR A 305 -1.45 -6.67 7.36
C TYR A 305 -2.43 -7.73 7.88
N ARG A 306 -2.67 -7.73 9.17
CA ARG A 306 -3.61 -8.61 9.87
C ARG A 306 -4.28 -7.86 11.02
N VAL A 307 -5.59 -8.01 11.17
CA VAL A 307 -6.35 -7.40 12.29
C VAL A 307 -5.92 -8.02 13.62
N ASP A 308 -5.79 -9.35 13.67
CA ASP A 308 -5.25 -10.12 14.80
C ASP A 308 -4.10 -11.00 14.30
N SER A 309 -2.88 -10.66 14.69
CA SER A 309 -1.68 -11.35 14.25
C SER A 309 -1.53 -12.76 14.84
N HIS A 310 -2.09 -13.02 16.05
CA HIS A 310 -1.95 -14.30 16.73
C HIS A 310 -2.92 -15.33 16.14
N ARG A 311 -4.20 -15.02 16.12
CA ARG A 311 -5.26 -15.88 15.58
C ARG A 311 -5.06 -16.18 14.10
N SER A 312 -4.67 -15.18 13.32
CA SER A 312 -4.37 -15.35 11.87
C SER A 312 -3.19 -16.26 11.62
N ARG A 313 -2.16 -16.28 12.51
CA ARG A 313 -1.03 -17.22 12.39
C ARG A 313 -1.46 -18.65 12.66
N GLU A 314 -2.25 -18.89 13.69
CA GLU A 314 -2.79 -20.21 14.01
C GLU A 314 -3.62 -20.78 12.85
N MET A 315 -4.40 -19.93 12.17
CA MET A 315 -5.19 -20.30 10.99
C MET A 315 -4.39 -20.30 9.69
N GLY A 316 -3.05 -20.12 9.75
CA GLY A 316 -2.15 -20.19 8.59
C GLY A 316 -2.27 -19.05 7.58
N GLY A 317 -2.81 -17.90 7.97
CA GLY A 317 -2.86 -16.72 7.11
C GLY A 317 -1.45 -16.16 6.85
N THR A 318 -1.18 -15.74 5.61
CA THR A 318 0.09 -15.11 5.22
C THR A 318 0.05 -13.58 5.33
N GLY A 319 -1.15 -12.98 5.28
CA GLY A 319 -1.34 -11.53 5.16
C GLY A 319 -1.04 -10.98 3.76
N LEU A 320 -0.85 -11.86 2.78
CA LEU A 320 -0.59 -11.49 1.38
C LEU A 320 -1.82 -11.68 0.48
N GLY A 321 -2.75 -12.58 0.82
CA GLY A 321 -3.88 -12.93 -0.03
C GLY A 321 -4.72 -11.74 -0.49
N LEU A 322 -5.12 -10.83 0.41
CA LEU A 322 -5.90 -9.64 0.02
C LEU A 322 -5.08 -8.61 -0.77
N ALA A 323 -3.77 -8.52 -0.53
CA ALA A 323 -2.89 -7.71 -1.36
C ALA A 323 -2.80 -8.27 -2.80
N ILE A 324 -2.68 -9.60 -2.95
CA ILE A 324 -2.71 -10.29 -4.25
C ILE A 324 -4.05 -10.02 -4.95
N VAL A 325 -5.18 -10.19 -4.26
CA VAL A 325 -6.52 -9.88 -4.78
C VAL A 325 -6.58 -8.46 -5.34
N LYS A 326 -6.14 -7.46 -4.57
CA LYS A 326 -6.12 -6.06 -5.01
C LYS A 326 -5.27 -5.85 -6.27
N HIS A 327 -4.08 -6.44 -6.32
CA HIS A 327 -3.19 -6.30 -7.49
C HIS A 327 -3.76 -6.96 -8.73
N ILE A 328 -4.34 -8.16 -8.60
CA ILE A 328 -5.02 -8.85 -9.71
C ILE A 328 -6.22 -8.03 -10.20
N LEU A 329 -7.10 -7.58 -9.30
CA LEU A 329 -8.26 -6.79 -9.69
C LEU A 329 -7.86 -5.47 -10.37
N ASN A 330 -6.83 -4.79 -9.89
CA ASN A 330 -6.31 -3.59 -10.54
C ASN A 330 -5.84 -3.87 -11.98
N ARG A 331 -5.16 -5.00 -12.23
CA ARG A 331 -4.74 -5.43 -13.57
C ARG A 331 -5.94 -5.68 -14.49
N HIS A 332 -7.04 -6.20 -13.94
CA HIS A 332 -8.31 -6.46 -14.64
C HIS A 332 -9.23 -5.24 -14.71
N ARG A 333 -8.79 -4.04 -14.28
CA ARG A 333 -9.62 -2.84 -14.11
C ARG A 333 -10.83 -3.06 -13.20
N GLY A 334 -10.82 -4.13 -12.42
CA GLY A 334 -11.83 -4.44 -11.43
C GLY A 334 -11.66 -3.66 -10.13
N ARG A 335 -12.60 -3.84 -9.22
CA ARG A 335 -12.58 -3.22 -7.89
C ARG A 335 -12.89 -4.24 -6.80
N LEU A 336 -12.29 -4.05 -5.64
CA LEU A 336 -12.66 -4.73 -4.40
C LEU A 336 -13.37 -3.73 -3.49
N ARG A 337 -14.58 -4.07 -3.05
CA ARG A 337 -15.31 -3.36 -2.01
C ARG A 337 -15.43 -4.25 -0.79
N VAL A 338 -15.27 -3.68 0.39
CA VAL A 338 -15.40 -4.41 1.66
C VAL A 338 -16.41 -3.69 2.54
N GLU A 339 -17.42 -4.41 2.96
CA GLU A 339 -18.42 -3.97 3.93
C GLU A 339 -18.40 -4.92 5.11
N SER A 340 -18.23 -4.40 6.32
CA SER A 340 -18.17 -5.22 7.50
C SER A 340 -18.59 -4.45 8.75
N HIS A 341 -19.30 -5.13 9.63
CA HIS A 341 -19.70 -4.63 10.94
C HIS A 341 -19.33 -5.65 12.01
N VAL A 342 -18.73 -5.18 13.09
CA VAL A 342 -18.35 -6.05 14.21
C VAL A 342 -19.58 -6.77 14.74
N GLY A 343 -19.50 -8.10 14.84
CA GLY A 343 -20.58 -8.99 15.27
C GLY A 343 -21.59 -9.38 14.19
N GLN A 344 -21.47 -8.87 12.95
CA GLN A 344 -22.42 -9.15 11.86
C GLN A 344 -21.79 -9.85 10.65
N GLY A 345 -20.45 -10.04 10.66
CA GLY A 345 -19.71 -10.63 9.55
C GLY A 345 -19.18 -9.61 8.56
N SER A 346 -18.72 -10.09 7.41
CA SER A 346 -18.13 -9.29 6.36
C SER A 346 -18.64 -9.69 4.98
N CYS A 347 -18.69 -8.73 4.06
CA CYS A 347 -18.96 -8.93 2.65
C CYS A 347 -17.83 -8.35 1.81
N PHE A 348 -17.21 -9.19 1.00
CA PHE A 348 -16.19 -8.82 0.03
C PHE A 348 -16.78 -8.88 -1.36
N SER A 349 -16.92 -7.71 -2.02
CA SER A 349 -17.49 -7.60 -3.37
C SER A 349 -16.37 -7.43 -4.38
N VAL A 350 -16.29 -8.34 -5.34
CA VAL A 350 -15.44 -8.26 -6.52
C VAL A 350 -16.28 -7.73 -7.68
N ILE A 351 -15.85 -6.64 -8.30
CA ILE A 351 -16.51 -6.01 -9.41
C ILE A 351 -15.59 -6.06 -10.62
N LEU A 352 -16.01 -6.69 -11.72
CA LEU A 352 -15.24 -6.84 -12.95
C LEU A 352 -16.02 -6.26 -14.12
N PRO A 353 -15.41 -5.37 -14.94
CA PRO A 353 -16.08 -4.80 -16.10
C PRO A 353 -16.14 -5.82 -17.26
N TYR A 354 -17.17 -5.72 -18.09
CA TYR A 354 -17.28 -6.50 -19.33
C TYR A 354 -16.33 -6.00 -20.44
N GLU A 355 -15.81 -4.74 -20.32
CA GLU A 355 -14.89 -4.11 -21.31
C GLU A 355 -13.60 -3.58 -20.68
#